data_36f03121d94486a7c8e55399d6a295d0
#
_entry.id   36f03121d94486a7c8e55399d6a295d0
#
_cell.length_a   1.000
_cell.length_b   1.000
_cell.length_c   1.000
_cell.angle_alpha   90.00
_cell.angle_beta   90.00
_cell.angle_gamma   90.00
#
_symmetry.space_group_name_H-M   'P 1'
#
loop_
_entity.id
_entity.type
_entity.pdbx_description
1 polymer ?
#
loop_
_entity_poly.entity_id
_entity_poly.type
_entity_poly.pdbx_seq_one_letter_code
_entity_poly.pdbx_strand_id
1 'polypeptide(L)'
;IASSRCASNLRSLRTYGASALLCALATLAAIASATAAAAEPTKTLRLSFKMGETSFDNAFASDAVSQSIGERILEPMLEYDYFARPVKLVPRTLESMPVVSDAGKTFVLKIRKGIFFADDAAFKGKKRELIAADYAYSLKRLLDPKVKSPWQFLIDGKLVGGDEARAAAVKSGKFDYDAPLAGLEVVDRYTLRIRLKATDYNFAYILAMPSTGASAREVVDFYGLDIGSHPVGTGPFKLARDEYKRGSKIVLVANPTYRKHTWDWTSTAAQDQAMISAMKGKPVPSVGRVEISVIEEGQAAWLAFITGQLDYLPDLPETMINVAKTGDELKPEFAQKGIRLVKQETPNLWYTMFNMTDPTTGGYTPEKIALRRAISLGYSLDEQIRVVFRGDGVAGNGIVPPNVTGYQTTRPRAHQYDPVLARALLDRFGYKDRDGDGYREMPDGSPLVIPYVSRTTLIARELSELWKKSMDAIGIKLVIEIMKTPDMRKAAREGKAKMTREGWNAD
;
A
#
# COMPACT_ATOMS: atom_id res chain seq x y z
N ILE A 1 -19.30 -90.65 8.74
CA ILE A 1 -18.66 -89.96 7.59
C ILE A 1 -19.58 -88.82 7.12
N ALA A 2 -19.94 -87.89 7.96
CA ALA A 2 -20.71 -86.69 7.58
C ALA A 2 -20.49 -85.45 8.49
N SER A 3 -19.34 -85.32 9.11
CA SER A 3 -19.09 -84.17 10.03
C SER A 3 -17.83 -83.33 9.72
N SER A 4 -17.11 -83.63 8.61
CA SER A 4 -15.84 -82.87 8.33
C SER A 4 -15.86 -81.88 7.15
N ARG A 5 -17.02 -81.70 6.45
CA ARG A 5 -17.17 -80.81 5.30
C ARG A 5 -17.85 -79.47 5.60
N CYS A 6 -18.37 -79.22 6.82
CA CYS A 6 -19.08 -78.04 7.17
C CYS A 6 -18.15 -76.97 7.88
N ALA A 7 -16.97 -77.37 8.36
CA ALA A 7 -16.05 -76.45 9.09
C ALA A 7 -15.12 -75.69 8.18
N SER A 8 -14.88 -76.08 6.93
CA SER A 8 -13.98 -75.37 6.00
C SER A 8 -14.60 -74.13 5.30
N ASN A 9 -15.95 -74.13 5.13
CA ASN A 9 -16.63 -73.02 4.45
C ASN A 9 -16.92 -71.84 5.34
N LEU A 10 -16.87 -71.96 6.68
CA LEU A 10 -17.09 -70.90 7.61
C LEU A 10 -15.79 -70.06 7.88
N ARG A 11 -14.61 -70.63 7.61
CA ARG A 11 -13.35 -69.93 7.72
C ARG A 11 -13.05 -69.01 6.52
N SER A 12 -13.50 -69.39 5.30
CA SER A 12 -13.29 -68.56 4.10
C SER A 12 -14.20 -67.34 4.07
N LEU A 13 -15.42 -67.41 4.59
CA LEU A 13 -16.35 -66.27 4.69
C LEU A 13 -15.94 -65.24 5.73
N ARG A 14 -15.20 -65.62 6.81
CA ARG A 14 -14.70 -64.68 7.80
C ARG A 14 -13.47 -63.90 7.29
N THR A 15 -12.61 -64.45 6.47
CA THR A 15 -11.44 -63.78 5.91
C THR A 15 -11.80 -62.78 4.83
N TYR A 16 -12.82 -63.04 3.98
CA TYR A 16 -13.29 -62.09 2.97
C TYR A 16 -14.05 -60.90 3.59
N GLY A 17 -14.81 -61.11 4.67
CA GLY A 17 -15.50 -60.06 5.39
C GLY A 17 -14.56 -59.09 6.09
N ALA A 18 -13.47 -59.57 6.71
CA ALA A 18 -12.47 -58.74 7.37
C ALA A 18 -11.64 -57.91 6.39
N SER A 19 -11.28 -58.49 5.22
CA SER A 19 -10.52 -57.75 4.19
C SER A 19 -11.40 -56.70 3.48
N ALA A 20 -12.69 -56.98 3.26
CA ALA A 20 -13.61 -55.99 2.70
C ALA A 20 -13.90 -54.82 3.65
N LEU A 21 -13.96 -55.07 4.97
CA LEU A 21 -14.14 -54.02 5.99
C LEU A 21 -12.91 -53.18 6.14
N LEU A 22 -11.70 -53.76 6.06
CA LEU A 22 -10.43 -53.00 6.09
C LEU A 22 -10.22 -52.17 4.83
N CYS A 23 -10.60 -52.63 3.66
CA CYS A 23 -10.58 -51.85 2.41
C CYS A 23 -11.62 -50.69 2.44
N ALA A 24 -12.82 -50.95 2.97
CA ALA A 24 -13.84 -49.90 3.13
C ALA A 24 -13.44 -48.82 4.15
N LEU A 25 -12.80 -49.20 5.25
CA LEU A 25 -12.25 -48.24 6.24
C LEU A 25 -11.05 -47.48 5.68
N ALA A 26 -10.17 -48.12 4.90
CA ALA A 26 -9.05 -47.43 4.26
C ALA A 26 -9.50 -46.42 3.16
N THR A 27 -10.56 -46.76 2.40
CA THR A 27 -11.17 -45.84 1.43
C THR A 27 -11.93 -44.70 2.09
N LEU A 28 -12.63 -44.92 3.22
CA LEU A 28 -13.22 -43.82 4.01
C LEU A 28 -12.17 -42.93 4.64
N ALA A 29 -11.05 -43.48 5.13
CA ALA A 29 -9.93 -42.69 5.68
C ALA A 29 -9.22 -41.92 4.56
N ALA A 30 -9.09 -42.45 3.34
CA ALA A 30 -8.52 -41.73 2.21
C ALA A 30 -9.44 -40.61 1.67
N ILE A 31 -10.77 -40.79 1.77
CA ILE A 31 -11.74 -39.75 1.41
C ILE A 31 -11.78 -38.63 2.48
N ALA A 32 -11.58 -38.98 3.76
CA ALA A 32 -11.51 -37.99 4.84
C ALA A 32 -10.23 -37.13 4.79
N SER A 33 -9.15 -37.65 4.16
CA SER A 33 -7.88 -36.91 4.02
C SER A 33 -7.85 -35.94 2.83
N ALA A 34 -8.86 -35.88 1.99
CA ALA A 34 -8.95 -35.04 0.80
C ALA A 34 -9.85 -33.81 0.98
N THR A 35 -10.24 -33.46 2.21
CA THR A 35 -10.80 -32.12 2.45
C THR A 35 -9.69 -31.12 2.27
N ALA A 36 -9.53 -30.65 1.02
CA ALA A 36 -8.70 -29.49 0.73
C ALA A 36 -9.04 -28.42 1.75
N ALA A 37 -8.02 -27.92 2.46
CA ALA A 37 -8.15 -26.83 3.40
C ALA A 37 -8.75 -25.62 2.67
N ALA A 38 -10.08 -25.52 2.67
CA ALA A 38 -10.77 -24.31 2.26
C ALA A 38 -10.51 -23.23 3.31
N ALA A 39 -10.59 -21.96 2.92
CA ALA A 39 -10.63 -20.88 3.89
C ALA A 39 -11.68 -21.21 4.97
N GLU A 40 -11.37 -20.95 6.25
CA GLU A 40 -12.37 -21.14 7.31
C GLU A 40 -13.49 -20.11 7.10
N PRO A 41 -14.64 -20.47 6.49
CA PRO A 41 -15.65 -19.51 6.05
C PRO A 41 -16.31 -18.78 7.21
N THR A 42 -16.20 -19.30 8.43
CA THR A 42 -16.73 -18.73 9.68
C THR A 42 -15.76 -17.76 10.34
N LYS A 43 -14.47 -17.79 9.99
CA LYS A 43 -13.46 -16.95 10.62
C LYS A 43 -13.51 -15.53 10.04
N THR A 44 -13.82 -14.58 10.91
CA THR A 44 -13.88 -13.16 10.58
C THR A 44 -12.69 -12.42 11.19
N LEU A 45 -12.04 -11.57 10.40
CA LEU A 45 -11.04 -10.60 10.86
C LEU A 45 -11.68 -9.21 10.87
N ARG A 46 -11.66 -8.53 12.01
CA ARG A 46 -12.21 -7.19 12.20
C ARG A 46 -11.09 -6.20 12.43
N LEU A 47 -11.06 -5.14 11.61
CA LEU A 47 -10.08 -4.08 11.73
C LEU A 47 -10.68 -2.71 11.41
N SER A 48 -9.92 -1.64 11.63
CA SER A 48 -10.36 -0.28 11.29
C SER A 48 -9.36 0.44 10.40
N PHE A 49 -9.90 1.39 9.61
CA PHE A 49 -9.11 2.40 8.91
C PHE A 49 -9.46 3.79 9.45
N LYS A 50 -8.49 4.71 9.44
CA LYS A 50 -8.67 6.10 9.89
C LYS A 50 -9.39 6.99 8.88
N MET A 51 -9.60 6.50 7.65
CA MET A 51 -10.30 7.21 6.59
C MET A 51 -11.00 6.22 5.67
N GLY A 52 -12.06 6.67 5.02
CA GLY A 52 -12.74 5.88 4.00
C GLY A 52 -11.97 5.82 2.68
N GLU A 53 -12.38 4.89 1.86
CA GLU A 53 -11.90 4.71 0.49
C GLU A 53 -12.42 5.81 -0.43
N THR A 54 -11.66 6.12 -1.49
CA THR A 54 -12.11 7.02 -2.56
C THR A 54 -12.76 6.26 -3.71
N SER A 55 -12.20 5.12 -4.09
CA SER A 55 -12.66 4.28 -5.20
C SER A 55 -11.98 2.93 -5.16
N PHE A 56 -12.65 1.89 -5.63
CA PHE A 56 -12.04 0.59 -5.89
C PHE A 56 -11.69 0.37 -7.36
N ASP A 57 -11.86 1.37 -8.21
CA ASP A 57 -11.33 1.33 -9.56
C ASP A 57 -9.80 1.53 -9.52
N ASN A 58 -9.04 0.48 -9.83
CA ASN A 58 -7.58 0.49 -9.77
C ASN A 58 -6.91 1.53 -10.68
N ALA A 59 -7.54 1.89 -11.79
CA ALA A 59 -7.02 2.93 -12.66
C ALA A 59 -7.17 4.35 -12.06
N PHE A 60 -8.04 4.54 -11.06
CA PHE A 60 -8.34 5.83 -10.45
C PHE A 60 -7.91 5.92 -8.97
N ALA A 61 -7.99 4.82 -8.22
CA ALA A 61 -7.67 4.76 -6.79
C ALA A 61 -6.20 5.13 -6.52
N SER A 62 -5.95 6.15 -5.69
CA SER A 62 -4.60 6.62 -5.35
C SER A 62 -4.34 6.73 -3.85
N ASP A 63 -5.36 6.56 -3.01
CA ASP A 63 -5.19 6.52 -1.57
C ASP A 63 -4.86 5.11 -1.07
N ALA A 64 -4.11 5.03 0.04
CA ALA A 64 -3.61 3.77 0.59
C ALA A 64 -4.73 2.80 0.99
N VAL A 65 -5.89 3.30 1.44
CA VAL A 65 -7.05 2.47 1.82
C VAL A 65 -7.62 1.78 0.59
N SER A 66 -7.95 2.56 -0.45
CA SER A 66 -8.47 2.04 -1.71
C SER A 66 -7.53 1.01 -2.34
N GLN A 67 -6.23 1.30 -2.35
CA GLN A 67 -5.22 0.38 -2.91
C GLN A 67 -5.10 -0.90 -2.10
N SER A 68 -5.04 -0.82 -0.77
CA SER A 68 -4.94 -2.02 0.09
C SER A 68 -6.13 -2.98 -0.07
N ILE A 69 -7.32 -2.46 -0.34
CA ILE A 69 -8.49 -3.27 -0.67
C ILE A 69 -8.41 -3.77 -2.11
N GLY A 70 -8.04 -2.89 -3.04
CA GLY A 70 -7.88 -3.22 -4.46
C GLY A 70 -6.96 -4.41 -4.68
N GLU A 71 -5.81 -4.47 -4.02
CA GLU A 71 -4.84 -5.58 -4.10
C GLU A 71 -5.41 -6.94 -3.69
N ARG A 72 -6.42 -6.97 -2.84
CA ARG A 72 -7.07 -8.22 -2.39
C ARG A 72 -8.12 -8.71 -3.37
N ILE A 73 -8.56 -7.85 -4.29
CA ILE A 73 -9.61 -8.13 -5.28
C ILE A 73 -9.04 -8.20 -6.69
N LEU A 74 -8.20 -7.21 -7.07
CA LEU A 74 -7.65 -7.04 -8.41
C LEU A 74 -6.16 -7.41 -8.39
N GLU A 75 -5.79 -8.47 -9.10
CA GLU A 75 -4.42 -8.96 -9.07
C GLU A 75 -3.56 -8.33 -10.17
N PRO A 76 -2.40 -7.73 -9.83
CA PRO A 76 -1.37 -7.38 -10.80
C PRO A 76 -0.66 -8.63 -11.33
N MET A 77 0.19 -8.46 -12.35
CA MET A 77 0.92 -9.55 -12.99
C MET A 77 2.03 -10.13 -12.11
N LEU A 78 2.69 -9.27 -11.35
CA LEU A 78 3.77 -9.60 -10.41
C LEU A 78 3.39 -9.16 -9.00
N GLU A 79 4.12 -9.67 -8.01
CA GLU A 79 4.02 -9.24 -6.62
C GLU A 79 5.41 -9.26 -5.97
N TYR A 80 5.55 -8.60 -4.83
CA TYR A 80 6.76 -8.68 -4.03
C TYR A 80 6.82 -9.99 -3.26
N ASP A 81 7.99 -10.64 -3.25
CA ASP A 81 8.25 -11.75 -2.34
C ASP A 81 8.13 -11.26 -0.90
N TYR A 82 7.28 -11.93 -0.11
CA TYR A 82 6.90 -11.49 1.22
C TYR A 82 8.09 -11.35 2.19
N PHE A 83 9.12 -12.18 2.03
CA PHE A 83 10.27 -12.20 2.93
C PHE A 83 11.58 -11.71 2.30
N ALA A 84 11.65 -11.51 0.99
CA ALA A 84 12.91 -11.18 0.35
C ALA A 84 13.48 -9.84 0.83
N ARG A 85 14.70 -9.86 1.30
CA ARG A 85 15.51 -8.71 1.70
C ARG A 85 16.91 -8.82 1.07
N PRO A 86 17.26 -8.02 0.07
CA PRO A 86 16.49 -6.94 -0.54
C PRO A 86 15.23 -7.42 -1.26
N VAL A 87 14.32 -6.49 -1.56
CA VAL A 87 13.04 -6.78 -2.24
C VAL A 87 13.24 -7.52 -3.56
N LYS A 88 12.36 -8.48 -3.84
CA LYS A 88 12.37 -9.30 -5.04
C LYS A 88 10.95 -9.43 -5.58
N LEU A 89 10.80 -9.33 -6.90
CA LEU A 89 9.54 -9.63 -7.56
C LEU A 89 9.40 -11.12 -7.84
N VAL A 90 8.16 -11.60 -7.75
CA VAL A 90 7.75 -12.96 -8.09
C VAL A 90 6.47 -12.93 -8.94
N PRO A 91 6.19 -13.99 -9.74
CA PRO A 91 4.97 -14.09 -10.51
C PRO A 91 3.74 -14.22 -9.60
N ARG A 92 2.70 -13.41 -9.82
CA ARG A 92 1.41 -13.54 -9.15
C ARG A 92 0.39 -14.25 -10.04
N THR A 93 0.10 -13.69 -11.20
CA THR A 93 -0.79 -14.28 -12.21
C THR A 93 -0.05 -14.80 -13.44
N LEU A 94 1.25 -14.55 -13.52
CA LEU A 94 2.11 -15.06 -14.58
C LEU A 94 2.58 -16.50 -14.29
N GLU A 95 2.91 -17.25 -15.35
CA GLU A 95 3.54 -18.58 -15.25
C GLU A 95 4.97 -18.49 -14.71
N SER A 96 5.70 -17.43 -15.12
CA SER A 96 7.09 -17.15 -14.76
C SER A 96 7.37 -15.64 -14.77
N MET A 97 8.56 -15.25 -14.35
CA MET A 97 9.02 -13.87 -14.55
C MET A 97 9.02 -13.50 -16.04
N PRO A 98 8.78 -12.22 -16.39
CA PRO A 98 8.80 -11.76 -17.77
C PRO A 98 10.11 -12.09 -18.47
N VAL A 99 10.03 -12.51 -19.75
CA VAL A 99 11.23 -12.58 -20.60
C VAL A 99 11.53 -11.18 -21.12
N VAL A 100 12.70 -10.65 -20.74
CA VAL A 100 13.15 -9.30 -21.10
C VAL A 100 14.18 -9.38 -22.22
N SER A 101 13.97 -8.62 -23.29
CA SER A 101 14.86 -8.53 -24.45
C SER A 101 15.06 -7.09 -24.92
N ASP A 102 15.76 -6.91 -26.02
CA ASP A 102 16.03 -5.59 -26.64
C ASP A 102 16.61 -4.57 -25.64
N ALA A 103 17.57 -5.02 -24.85
CA ALA A 103 18.21 -4.21 -23.81
C ALA A 103 17.19 -3.57 -22.84
N GLY A 104 16.19 -4.34 -22.39
CA GLY A 104 15.20 -3.86 -21.41
C GLY A 104 14.04 -3.06 -22.02
N LYS A 105 13.83 -3.15 -23.35
CA LYS A 105 12.71 -2.48 -24.02
C LYS A 105 11.53 -3.40 -24.33
N THR A 106 11.72 -4.71 -24.35
CA THR A 106 10.66 -5.67 -24.68
C THR A 106 10.47 -6.64 -23.52
N PHE A 107 9.21 -6.76 -23.07
CA PHE A 107 8.78 -7.67 -22.02
C PHE A 107 7.73 -8.63 -22.59
N VAL A 108 7.97 -9.93 -22.50
CA VAL A 108 7.02 -10.98 -22.88
C VAL A 108 6.51 -11.64 -21.60
N LEU A 109 5.18 -11.58 -21.41
CA LEU A 109 4.49 -12.01 -20.20
C LEU A 109 3.51 -13.14 -20.53
N LYS A 110 3.63 -14.27 -19.84
CA LYS A 110 2.72 -15.41 -19.98
C LYS A 110 1.79 -15.49 -18.79
N ILE A 111 0.50 -15.28 -19.02
CA ILE A 111 -0.55 -15.38 -18.01
C ILE A 111 -0.82 -16.88 -17.74
N ARG A 112 -0.91 -17.22 -16.45
CA ARG A 112 -1.27 -18.57 -16.01
C ARG A 112 -2.72 -18.89 -16.38
N LYS A 113 -2.95 -20.04 -17.01
CA LYS A 113 -4.29 -20.53 -17.35
C LYS A 113 -5.09 -20.92 -16.12
N GLY A 114 -6.41 -20.89 -16.21
CA GLY A 114 -7.31 -21.33 -15.15
C GLY A 114 -7.48 -20.35 -13.99
N ILE A 115 -7.11 -19.08 -14.19
CA ILE A 115 -7.43 -17.99 -13.26
C ILE A 115 -8.76 -17.38 -13.70
N PHE A 116 -9.73 -17.26 -12.79
CA PHE A 116 -11.07 -16.76 -13.09
C PHE A 116 -11.39 -15.51 -12.29
N PHE A 117 -12.10 -14.58 -12.90
CA PHE A 117 -12.73 -13.47 -12.19
C PHE A 117 -13.82 -14.02 -11.24
N ALA A 118 -14.09 -13.28 -10.17
CA ALA A 118 -15.25 -13.53 -9.32
C ALA A 118 -16.55 -13.44 -10.16
N ASP A 119 -17.52 -14.30 -9.84
CA ASP A 119 -18.81 -14.25 -10.53
C ASP A 119 -19.48 -12.89 -10.37
N ASP A 120 -19.98 -12.36 -11.48
CA ASP A 120 -20.64 -11.06 -11.56
C ASP A 120 -21.75 -11.00 -12.61
N ALA A 121 -22.71 -10.12 -12.43
CA ALA A 121 -23.81 -9.89 -13.36
C ALA A 121 -23.35 -9.52 -14.77
N ALA A 122 -22.23 -8.79 -14.89
CA ALA A 122 -21.62 -8.40 -16.16
C ALA A 122 -21.27 -9.62 -17.03
N PHE A 123 -21.00 -10.77 -16.43
CA PHE A 123 -20.65 -12.01 -17.16
C PHE A 123 -21.86 -12.87 -17.53
N LYS A 124 -23.08 -12.46 -17.18
CA LYS A 124 -24.33 -13.14 -17.56
C LYS A 124 -24.33 -14.64 -17.20
N GLY A 125 -23.84 -14.98 -16.01
CA GLY A 125 -23.77 -16.34 -15.49
C GLY A 125 -22.65 -17.21 -16.08
N LYS A 126 -21.77 -16.67 -16.92
CA LYS A 126 -20.63 -17.41 -17.50
C LYS A 126 -19.38 -17.20 -16.65
N LYS A 127 -18.60 -18.26 -16.44
CA LYS A 127 -17.26 -18.13 -15.85
C LYS A 127 -16.34 -17.36 -16.79
N ARG A 128 -15.68 -16.33 -16.26
CA ARG A 128 -14.79 -15.44 -17.03
C ARG A 128 -13.32 -15.66 -16.64
N GLU A 129 -12.58 -16.27 -17.53
CA GLU A 129 -11.16 -16.55 -17.35
C GLU A 129 -10.32 -15.29 -17.65
N LEU A 130 -9.28 -15.07 -16.84
CA LEU A 130 -8.28 -14.04 -17.05
C LEU A 130 -7.45 -14.32 -18.30
N ILE A 131 -7.31 -13.33 -19.16
CA ILE A 131 -6.57 -13.42 -20.42
C ILE A 131 -5.64 -12.20 -20.61
N ALA A 132 -4.72 -12.30 -21.57
CA ALA A 132 -3.75 -11.24 -21.87
C ALA A 132 -4.42 -9.89 -22.22
N ALA A 133 -5.57 -9.94 -22.90
CA ALA A 133 -6.32 -8.75 -23.28
C ALA A 133 -6.81 -7.94 -22.06
N ASP A 134 -7.06 -8.57 -20.92
CA ASP A 134 -7.52 -7.86 -19.71
C ASP A 134 -6.43 -6.95 -19.14
N TYR A 135 -5.18 -7.39 -19.15
CA TYR A 135 -4.05 -6.56 -18.77
C TYR A 135 -3.74 -5.46 -19.79
N ALA A 136 -3.83 -5.78 -21.09
CA ALA A 136 -3.70 -4.77 -22.12
C ALA A 136 -4.78 -3.68 -21.99
N TYR A 137 -6.02 -4.08 -21.68
CA TYR A 137 -7.12 -3.16 -21.40
C TYR A 137 -6.85 -2.30 -20.16
N SER A 138 -6.42 -2.91 -19.03
CA SER A 138 -6.11 -2.19 -17.80
C SER A 138 -5.02 -1.13 -18.02
N LEU A 139 -3.95 -1.46 -18.74
CA LEU A 139 -2.89 -0.51 -19.08
C LEU A 139 -3.39 0.61 -20.02
N LYS A 140 -4.22 0.29 -21.00
CA LYS A 140 -4.86 1.30 -21.86
C LYS A 140 -5.72 2.28 -21.06
N ARG A 141 -6.41 1.83 -20.00
CA ARG A 141 -7.21 2.71 -19.13
C ARG A 141 -6.37 3.80 -18.44
N LEU A 142 -5.11 3.53 -18.12
CA LEU A 142 -4.21 4.54 -17.56
C LEU A 142 -3.89 5.68 -18.56
N LEU A 143 -3.98 5.39 -19.88
CA LEU A 143 -3.77 6.39 -20.94
C LEU A 143 -5.04 7.16 -21.30
N ASP A 144 -6.24 6.66 -20.93
CA ASP A 144 -7.52 7.30 -21.29
C ASP A 144 -7.69 8.62 -20.53
N PRO A 145 -7.79 9.77 -21.25
CA PRO A 145 -7.98 11.08 -20.62
C PRO A 145 -9.27 11.18 -19.80
N LYS A 146 -10.30 10.38 -20.11
CA LYS A 146 -11.58 10.38 -19.38
C LYS A 146 -11.47 9.73 -18.02
N VAL A 147 -10.61 8.75 -17.86
CA VAL A 147 -10.33 8.07 -16.57
C VAL A 147 -9.64 9.03 -15.60
N LYS A 148 -8.86 10.01 -16.12
CA LYS A 148 -8.07 10.94 -15.30
C LYS A 148 -7.20 10.21 -14.29
N SER A 149 -6.56 9.11 -14.74
CA SER A 149 -5.74 8.26 -13.88
C SER A 149 -4.60 9.05 -13.23
N PRO A 150 -4.47 9.03 -11.90
CA PRO A 150 -3.30 9.57 -11.23
C PRO A 150 -2.03 8.76 -11.52
N TRP A 151 -2.18 7.55 -12.09
CA TRP A 151 -1.11 6.60 -12.41
C TRP A 151 -0.61 6.70 -13.86
N GLN A 152 -1.12 7.65 -14.64
CA GLN A 152 -0.72 7.84 -16.03
C GLN A 152 0.80 7.95 -16.18
N PHE A 153 1.48 8.63 -15.26
CA PHE A 153 2.93 8.85 -15.27
C PHE A 153 3.75 7.54 -15.28
N LEU A 154 3.18 6.43 -14.83
CA LEU A 154 3.86 5.13 -14.84
C LEU A 154 4.18 4.64 -16.26
N ILE A 155 3.34 5.01 -17.25
CA ILE A 155 3.43 4.54 -18.62
C ILE A 155 3.50 5.68 -19.64
N ASP A 156 3.29 6.92 -19.21
CA ASP A 156 3.37 8.12 -20.05
C ASP A 156 4.82 8.28 -20.58
N GLY A 157 4.96 8.54 -21.87
CA GLY A 157 6.28 8.62 -22.52
C GLY A 157 7.02 7.28 -22.66
N LYS A 158 6.51 6.19 -22.07
CA LYS A 158 7.22 4.89 -22.05
C LYS A 158 6.75 3.91 -23.13
N LEU A 159 5.45 3.75 -23.33
CA LEU A 159 4.91 2.76 -24.26
C LEU A 159 5.01 3.23 -25.71
N VAL A 160 5.44 2.33 -26.60
CA VAL A 160 5.44 2.61 -28.06
C VAL A 160 4.01 2.84 -28.53
N GLY A 161 3.74 4.00 -29.14
CA GLY A 161 2.40 4.39 -29.61
C GLY A 161 1.46 4.89 -28.51
N GLY A 162 1.89 4.93 -27.24
CA GLY A 162 1.04 5.32 -26.10
C GLY A 162 0.64 6.79 -26.13
N ASP A 163 1.62 7.68 -26.37
CA ASP A 163 1.38 9.12 -26.38
C ASP A 163 0.52 9.52 -27.58
N GLU A 164 0.73 8.87 -28.72
CA GLU A 164 -0.05 9.06 -29.94
C GLU A 164 -1.52 8.65 -29.73
N ALA A 165 -1.76 7.49 -29.10
CA ALA A 165 -3.11 7.02 -28.77
C ALA A 165 -3.81 7.97 -27.79
N ARG A 166 -3.08 8.46 -26.77
CA ARG A 166 -3.61 9.45 -25.84
C ARG A 166 -3.93 10.79 -26.52
N ALA A 167 -3.03 11.29 -27.37
CA ALA A 167 -3.25 12.54 -28.12
C ALA A 167 -4.47 12.44 -29.04
N ALA A 168 -4.63 11.31 -29.74
CA ALA A 168 -5.81 11.03 -30.54
C ALA A 168 -7.11 11.02 -29.69
N ALA A 169 -7.07 10.43 -28.50
CA ALA A 169 -8.21 10.41 -27.57
C ALA A 169 -8.56 11.81 -27.04
N VAL A 170 -7.58 12.66 -26.76
CA VAL A 170 -7.79 14.06 -26.37
C VAL A 170 -8.48 14.82 -27.51
N LYS A 171 -8.02 14.64 -28.77
CA LYS A 171 -8.57 15.31 -29.93
C LYS A 171 -10.01 14.86 -30.28
N SER A 172 -10.27 13.53 -30.18
CA SER A 172 -11.59 12.94 -30.52
C SER A 172 -12.59 12.98 -29.37
N GLY A 173 -12.13 13.23 -28.14
CA GLY A 173 -12.92 13.11 -26.91
C GLY A 173 -13.25 11.66 -26.51
N LYS A 174 -12.61 10.64 -27.14
CA LYS A 174 -12.86 9.23 -26.85
C LYS A 174 -11.58 8.41 -27.06
N PHE A 175 -11.22 7.58 -26.07
CA PHE A 175 -10.13 6.62 -26.22
C PHE A 175 -10.63 5.38 -26.97
N ASP A 176 -9.91 4.97 -28.02
CA ASP A 176 -10.23 3.76 -28.77
C ASP A 176 -9.52 2.54 -28.17
N TYR A 177 -10.27 1.79 -27.37
CA TYR A 177 -9.75 0.58 -26.75
C TYR A 177 -9.53 -0.58 -27.72
N ASP A 178 -10.17 -0.56 -28.90
CA ASP A 178 -10.09 -1.61 -29.91
C ASP A 178 -8.92 -1.36 -30.88
N ALA A 179 -8.47 -0.10 -31.01
CA ALA A 179 -7.30 0.23 -31.83
C ALA A 179 -6.04 -0.50 -31.36
N PRO A 180 -5.26 -1.07 -32.27
CA PRO A 180 -3.99 -1.69 -31.94
C PRO A 180 -3.03 -0.65 -31.35
N LEU A 181 -2.33 -1.03 -30.27
CA LEU A 181 -1.28 -0.24 -29.65
C LEU A 181 0.03 -1.00 -29.75
N ALA A 182 0.99 -0.49 -30.51
CA ALA A 182 2.26 -1.19 -30.78
C ALA A 182 3.05 -1.54 -29.52
N GLY A 183 2.88 -0.74 -28.45
CA GLY A 183 3.46 -0.98 -27.13
C GLY A 183 2.75 -2.05 -26.30
N LEU A 184 1.55 -2.50 -26.67
CA LEU A 184 0.74 -3.48 -25.95
C LEU A 184 0.14 -4.49 -26.92
N GLU A 185 0.90 -5.50 -27.27
CA GLU A 185 0.52 -6.53 -28.25
C GLU A 185 0.00 -7.79 -27.53
N VAL A 186 -1.26 -8.12 -27.73
CA VAL A 186 -1.82 -9.43 -27.33
C VAL A 186 -1.41 -10.44 -28.39
N VAL A 187 -0.35 -11.21 -28.12
CA VAL A 187 0.24 -12.17 -29.06
C VAL A 187 -0.67 -13.37 -29.23
N ASP A 188 -1.23 -13.88 -28.11
CA ASP A 188 -2.23 -14.92 -28.05
C ASP A 188 -3.10 -14.74 -26.81
N ARG A 189 -4.02 -15.67 -26.56
CA ARG A 189 -4.96 -15.59 -25.43
C ARG A 189 -4.29 -15.35 -24.08
N TYR A 190 -3.06 -15.84 -23.88
CA TYR A 190 -2.35 -15.80 -22.59
C TYR A 190 -0.99 -15.11 -22.66
N THR A 191 -0.62 -14.57 -23.82
CA THR A 191 0.68 -13.90 -23.98
C THR A 191 0.51 -12.44 -24.33
N LEU A 192 1.01 -11.57 -23.44
CA LEU A 192 1.12 -10.12 -23.65
C LEU A 192 2.57 -9.76 -23.92
N ARG A 193 2.81 -8.97 -24.97
CA ARG A 193 4.11 -8.36 -25.26
C ARG A 193 4.01 -6.86 -25.02
N ILE A 194 4.90 -6.33 -24.17
CA ILE A 194 5.01 -4.89 -23.91
C ILE A 194 6.28 -4.38 -24.55
N ARG A 195 6.21 -3.28 -25.32
CA ARG A 195 7.35 -2.61 -25.93
C ARG A 195 7.46 -1.18 -25.43
N LEU A 196 8.64 -0.85 -24.92
CA LEU A 196 8.99 0.48 -24.41
C LEU A 196 9.78 1.28 -25.46
N LYS A 197 9.65 2.59 -25.44
CA LYS A 197 10.41 3.53 -26.28
C LYS A 197 11.89 3.56 -25.90
N ALA A 198 12.19 3.40 -24.61
CA ALA A 198 13.55 3.41 -24.06
C ALA A 198 13.75 2.24 -23.09
N THR A 199 15.02 1.91 -22.82
CA THR A 199 15.41 0.92 -21.82
C THR A 199 14.86 1.29 -20.43
N ASP A 200 14.12 0.37 -19.80
CA ASP A 200 13.66 0.51 -18.43
C ASP A 200 13.64 -0.86 -17.74
N TYR A 201 14.74 -1.21 -17.08
CA TYR A 201 14.83 -2.46 -16.31
C TYR A 201 13.92 -2.47 -15.06
N ASN A 202 13.47 -1.29 -14.61
CA ASN A 202 12.56 -1.15 -13.47
C ASN A 202 11.08 -1.28 -13.87
N PHE A 203 10.78 -1.42 -15.16
CA PHE A 203 9.39 -1.53 -15.62
C PHE A 203 8.65 -2.73 -15.02
N ALA A 204 9.36 -3.79 -14.64
CA ALA A 204 8.76 -4.92 -13.94
C ALA A 204 8.12 -4.55 -12.61
N TYR A 205 8.64 -3.55 -11.88
CA TYR A 205 8.04 -3.06 -10.64
C TYR A 205 6.69 -2.38 -10.88
N ILE A 206 6.53 -1.70 -12.02
CA ILE A 206 5.23 -1.13 -12.44
C ILE A 206 4.19 -2.24 -12.61
N LEU A 207 4.58 -3.42 -13.11
CA LEU A 207 3.69 -4.56 -13.31
C LEU A 207 3.28 -5.26 -12.00
N ALA A 208 3.88 -4.88 -10.87
CA ALA A 208 3.50 -5.31 -9.53
C ALA A 208 2.58 -4.31 -8.81
N MET A 209 2.37 -3.12 -9.39
CA MET A 209 1.54 -2.09 -8.75
C MET A 209 0.05 -2.43 -8.84
N PRO A 210 -0.74 -2.15 -7.79
CA PRO A 210 -2.19 -2.39 -7.78
C PRO A 210 -2.93 -1.73 -8.94
N SER A 211 -2.46 -0.55 -9.37
CA SER A 211 -3.02 0.20 -10.51
C SER A 211 -2.98 -0.53 -11.84
N THR A 212 -2.12 -1.54 -11.97
CA THR A 212 -2.00 -2.39 -13.17
C THR A 212 -2.75 -3.72 -13.06
N GLY A 213 -3.49 -3.95 -11.96
CA GLY A 213 -4.31 -5.14 -11.77
C GLY A 213 -5.32 -5.34 -12.90
N ALA A 214 -5.65 -6.60 -13.17
CA ALA A 214 -6.53 -6.95 -14.27
C ALA A 214 -7.97 -6.45 -14.06
N SER A 215 -8.52 -5.76 -15.04
CA SER A 215 -9.93 -5.35 -15.11
C SER A 215 -10.58 -5.98 -16.34
N ALA A 216 -11.68 -6.68 -16.15
CA ALA A 216 -12.48 -7.17 -17.26
C ALA A 216 -13.25 -6.00 -17.89
N ARG A 217 -13.12 -5.81 -19.23
CA ARG A 217 -13.80 -4.72 -19.96
C ARG A 217 -15.30 -4.76 -19.76
N GLU A 218 -15.88 -5.95 -19.77
CA GLU A 218 -17.31 -6.18 -19.61
C GLU A 218 -17.85 -5.63 -18.28
N VAL A 219 -17.05 -5.70 -17.23
CA VAL A 219 -17.39 -5.17 -15.90
C VAL A 219 -17.35 -3.64 -15.91
N VAL A 220 -16.29 -3.05 -16.49
CA VAL A 220 -16.16 -1.60 -16.58
C VAL A 220 -17.28 -1.01 -17.43
N ASP A 221 -17.60 -1.64 -18.58
CA ASP A 221 -18.67 -1.19 -19.47
C ASP A 221 -20.06 -1.34 -18.82
N PHE A 222 -20.26 -2.42 -18.01
CA PHE A 222 -21.54 -2.68 -17.34
C PHE A 222 -21.83 -1.69 -16.21
N TYR A 223 -20.84 -1.37 -15.36
CA TYR A 223 -21.04 -0.47 -14.24
C TYR A 223 -20.74 1.01 -14.55
N GLY A 224 -20.03 1.29 -15.63
CA GLY A 224 -19.75 2.66 -16.06
C GLY A 224 -19.14 3.52 -14.93
N LEU A 225 -19.83 4.60 -14.55
CA LEU A 225 -19.36 5.52 -13.49
C LEU A 225 -19.36 4.91 -12.09
N ASP A 226 -20.14 3.85 -11.86
CA ASP A 226 -20.21 3.17 -10.56
C ASP A 226 -19.14 2.10 -10.36
N ILE A 227 -18.24 1.91 -11.33
CA ILE A 227 -17.15 0.92 -11.26
C ILE A 227 -16.32 1.06 -9.98
N GLY A 228 -16.16 2.28 -9.48
CA GLY A 228 -15.45 2.55 -8.24
C GLY A 228 -16.05 1.91 -6.98
N SER A 229 -17.30 1.45 -7.04
CA SER A 229 -17.99 0.71 -5.95
C SER A 229 -18.25 -0.75 -6.32
N HIS A 230 -17.82 -1.20 -7.50
CA HIS A 230 -18.08 -2.53 -8.03
C HIS A 230 -16.80 -3.24 -8.51
N PRO A 231 -15.79 -3.42 -7.64
CA PRO A 231 -14.58 -4.12 -8.03
C PRO A 231 -14.87 -5.62 -8.26
N VAL A 232 -14.52 -6.10 -9.44
CA VAL A 232 -14.60 -7.53 -9.81
C VAL A 232 -13.23 -7.97 -10.30
N GLY A 233 -12.60 -8.88 -9.59
CA GLY A 233 -11.23 -9.30 -9.88
C GLY A 233 -11.02 -10.79 -9.70
N THR A 234 -9.77 -11.19 -9.82
CA THR A 234 -9.31 -12.58 -9.71
C THR A 234 -8.73 -12.92 -8.35
N GLY A 235 -8.72 -11.94 -7.43
CA GLY A 235 -8.07 -12.04 -6.13
C GLY A 235 -8.77 -12.95 -5.12
N PRO A 236 -8.11 -13.18 -3.96
CA PRO A 236 -8.61 -14.08 -2.92
C PRO A 236 -9.88 -13.60 -2.23
N PHE A 237 -10.22 -12.33 -2.37
CA PHE A 237 -11.43 -11.75 -1.80
C PHE A 237 -12.28 -11.06 -2.86
N LYS A 238 -13.57 -10.90 -2.54
CA LYS A 238 -14.52 -10.03 -3.25
C LYS A 238 -15.25 -9.14 -2.28
N LEU A 239 -15.74 -8.00 -2.74
CA LEU A 239 -16.56 -7.08 -1.96
C LEU A 239 -17.95 -7.68 -1.71
N ALA A 240 -18.39 -7.73 -0.44
CA ALA A 240 -19.76 -8.04 -0.06
C ALA A 240 -20.62 -6.78 -0.24
N ARG A 241 -21.19 -6.60 -1.43
CA ARG A 241 -21.86 -5.35 -1.86
C ARG A 241 -23.03 -4.95 -0.97
N ASP A 242 -23.83 -5.90 -0.52
CA ASP A 242 -25.02 -5.65 0.31
C ASP A 242 -24.66 -5.14 1.70
N GLU A 243 -23.41 -5.35 2.13
CA GLU A 243 -22.89 -4.94 3.43
C GLU A 243 -21.90 -3.76 3.34
N TYR A 244 -21.54 -3.38 2.13
CA TYR A 244 -20.65 -2.24 1.89
C TYR A 244 -21.40 -0.92 2.09
N LYS A 245 -20.80 -0.03 2.89
CA LYS A 245 -21.27 1.35 3.10
C LYS A 245 -20.12 2.30 2.88
N ARG A 246 -20.15 3.00 1.77
CA ARG A 246 -19.07 3.89 1.34
C ARG A 246 -18.65 4.83 2.47
N GLY A 247 -17.33 4.91 2.72
CA GLY A 247 -16.74 5.76 3.75
C GLY A 247 -17.07 5.36 5.20
N SER A 248 -17.70 4.21 5.42
CA SER A 248 -18.11 3.77 6.76
C SER A 248 -17.75 2.31 7.05
N LYS A 249 -18.15 1.38 6.16
CA LYS A 249 -17.91 -0.05 6.36
C LYS A 249 -17.56 -0.75 5.05
N ILE A 250 -16.45 -1.48 5.04
CA ILE A 250 -16.04 -2.34 3.92
C ILE A 250 -16.08 -3.78 4.42
N VAL A 251 -16.72 -4.65 3.67
CA VAL A 251 -16.78 -6.09 3.98
C VAL A 251 -16.25 -6.88 2.79
N LEU A 252 -15.21 -7.66 3.05
CA LEU A 252 -14.66 -8.59 2.08
C LEU A 252 -15.01 -10.02 2.48
N VAL A 253 -15.38 -10.83 1.50
CA VAL A 253 -15.61 -12.26 1.69
C VAL A 253 -14.66 -13.04 0.77
N ALA A 254 -14.26 -14.25 1.21
CA ALA A 254 -13.43 -15.13 0.40
C ALA A 254 -14.06 -15.33 -0.99
N ASN A 255 -13.28 -15.22 -2.04
CA ASN A 255 -13.73 -15.41 -3.41
C ASN A 255 -13.80 -16.91 -3.71
N PRO A 256 -14.99 -17.48 -3.96
CA PRO A 256 -15.13 -18.92 -4.19
C PRO A 256 -14.51 -19.38 -5.52
N THR A 257 -14.28 -18.45 -6.46
CA THR A 257 -13.64 -18.76 -7.75
C THR A 257 -12.11 -18.61 -7.69
N TYR A 258 -11.56 -18.16 -6.54
CA TYR A 258 -10.12 -18.02 -6.39
C TYR A 258 -9.43 -19.38 -6.55
N ARG A 259 -8.30 -19.39 -7.24
CA ARG A 259 -7.52 -20.61 -7.45
C ARG A 259 -7.09 -21.23 -6.13
N LYS A 260 -7.06 -22.55 -6.05
CA LYS A 260 -6.52 -23.25 -4.88
C LYS A 260 -5.03 -22.87 -4.74
N HIS A 261 -4.72 -22.18 -3.69
CA HIS A 261 -3.38 -21.74 -3.38
C HIS A 261 -3.11 -21.90 -1.88
N THR A 262 -1.96 -22.42 -1.54
CA THR A 262 -1.51 -22.56 -0.16
C THR A 262 -0.39 -21.59 0.11
N TRP A 263 -0.32 -21.11 1.32
CA TRP A 263 0.76 -20.25 1.78
C TRP A 263 2.07 -21.05 1.87
N ASP A 264 3.03 -20.77 1.02
CA ASP A 264 4.29 -21.52 0.86
C ASP A 264 5.53 -20.64 0.79
N TRP A 265 5.42 -19.40 1.26
CA TRP A 265 6.57 -18.49 1.34
C TRP A 265 7.69 -19.06 2.21
N THR A 266 8.93 -18.79 1.83
CA THR A 266 10.13 -19.28 2.50
C THR A 266 11.10 -18.15 2.80
N SER A 267 11.87 -18.29 3.89
CA SER A 267 12.98 -17.40 4.25
C SER A 267 14.02 -18.21 5.01
N THR A 268 15.27 -17.79 4.93
CA THR A 268 16.37 -18.33 5.74
C THR A 268 16.61 -17.50 7.01
N ALA A 269 15.99 -16.34 7.15
CA ALA A 269 16.16 -15.46 8.30
C ALA A 269 15.47 -16.03 9.55
N ALA A 270 16.16 -16.01 10.67
CA ALA A 270 15.67 -16.60 11.94
C ALA A 270 14.36 -15.93 12.41
N GLN A 271 14.23 -14.62 12.23
CA GLN A 271 13.03 -13.87 12.62
C GLN A 271 11.75 -14.27 11.86
N ASP A 272 11.89 -14.86 10.67
CA ASP A 272 10.75 -15.24 9.82
C ASP A 272 10.24 -16.65 10.13
N GLN A 273 11.04 -17.51 10.80
CA GLN A 273 10.74 -18.93 10.97
C GLN A 273 9.46 -19.20 11.77
N ALA A 274 9.16 -18.39 12.77
CA ALA A 274 7.94 -18.54 13.56
C ALA A 274 6.68 -18.34 12.70
N MET A 275 6.68 -17.32 11.81
CA MET A 275 5.57 -17.07 10.89
C MET A 275 5.47 -18.17 9.83
N ILE A 276 6.61 -18.59 9.26
CA ILE A 276 6.65 -19.67 8.27
C ILE A 276 6.04 -20.94 8.86
N SER A 277 6.48 -21.35 10.05
CA SER A 277 5.97 -22.54 10.74
C SER A 277 4.47 -22.44 11.03
N ALA A 278 4.00 -21.24 11.39
CA ALA A 278 2.59 -21.00 11.67
C ALA A 278 1.69 -21.00 10.42
N MET A 279 2.21 -20.60 9.26
CA MET A 279 1.42 -20.34 8.05
C MET A 279 1.58 -21.40 6.95
N LYS A 280 2.70 -22.11 6.92
CA LYS A 280 3.01 -23.08 5.86
C LYS A 280 1.88 -24.08 5.63
N GLY A 281 1.46 -24.20 4.39
CA GLY A 281 0.40 -25.11 3.96
C GLY A 281 -1.03 -24.65 4.26
N LYS A 282 -1.22 -23.49 4.94
CA LYS A 282 -2.57 -22.95 5.11
C LYS A 282 -3.14 -22.44 3.78
N PRO A 283 -4.46 -22.52 3.59
CA PRO A 283 -5.09 -21.99 2.39
C PRO A 283 -4.99 -20.47 2.31
N VAL A 284 -4.96 -19.95 1.11
CA VAL A 284 -5.07 -18.52 0.83
C VAL A 284 -6.42 -18.27 0.13
N PRO A 285 -7.31 -17.43 0.70
CA PRO A 285 -7.19 -16.76 1.99
C PRO A 285 -7.39 -17.73 3.17
N SER A 286 -6.75 -17.43 4.32
CA SER A 286 -6.89 -18.23 5.55
C SER A 286 -8.09 -17.80 6.42
N VAL A 287 -8.74 -16.69 6.10
CA VAL A 287 -9.96 -16.19 6.74
C VAL A 287 -11.07 -16.07 5.70
N GLY A 288 -12.31 -16.36 6.09
CA GLY A 288 -13.46 -16.31 5.17
C GLY A 288 -14.05 -14.92 5.00
N ARG A 289 -13.79 -14.03 5.97
CA ARG A 289 -14.41 -12.70 6.03
C ARG A 289 -13.49 -11.68 6.66
N VAL A 290 -13.47 -10.46 6.10
CA VAL A 290 -12.77 -9.31 6.68
C VAL A 290 -13.78 -8.16 6.79
N GLU A 291 -13.96 -7.64 8.00
CA GLU A 291 -14.81 -6.48 8.27
C GLU A 291 -13.92 -5.29 8.63
N ILE A 292 -14.08 -4.20 7.91
CA ILE A 292 -13.30 -2.99 8.08
C ILE A 292 -14.26 -1.86 8.41
N SER A 293 -14.10 -1.28 9.59
CA SER A 293 -14.85 -0.10 10.04
C SER A 293 -14.01 1.15 9.81
N VAL A 294 -14.62 2.22 9.30
CA VAL A 294 -13.95 3.52 9.27
C VAL A 294 -14.13 4.20 10.61
N ILE A 295 -13.03 4.36 11.35
CA ILE A 295 -12.99 5.00 12.67
C ILE A 295 -11.88 6.06 12.63
N GLU A 296 -12.28 7.31 12.43
CA GLU A 296 -11.34 8.43 12.26
C GLU A 296 -10.61 8.79 13.55
N GLU A 297 -11.31 8.67 14.69
CA GLU A 297 -10.76 9.05 15.99
C GLU A 297 -9.97 7.89 16.62
N GLY A 298 -8.69 8.16 16.92
CA GLY A 298 -7.77 7.15 17.46
C GLY A 298 -8.21 6.56 18.79
N GLN A 299 -8.79 7.37 19.70
CA GLN A 299 -9.29 6.88 21.00
C GLN A 299 -10.46 5.91 20.81
N ALA A 300 -11.38 6.20 19.88
CA ALA A 300 -12.51 5.32 19.58
C ALA A 300 -12.01 3.99 18.98
N ALA A 301 -11.03 4.03 18.07
CA ALA A 301 -10.42 2.82 17.51
C ALA A 301 -9.72 1.99 18.60
N TRP A 302 -8.96 2.63 19.49
CA TRP A 302 -8.34 1.98 20.64
C TRP A 302 -9.38 1.30 21.56
N LEU A 303 -10.46 2.01 21.92
CA LEU A 303 -11.52 1.47 22.75
C LEU A 303 -12.18 0.26 22.09
N ALA A 304 -12.52 0.35 20.80
CA ALA A 304 -13.09 -0.76 20.04
C ALA A 304 -12.14 -1.99 20.02
N PHE A 305 -10.83 -1.77 19.93
CA PHE A 305 -9.83 -2.83 19.98
C PHE A 305 -9.75 -3.50 21.36
N ILE A 306 -9.58 -2.73 22.46
CA ILE A 306 -9.41 -3.31 23.80
C ILE A 306 -10.69 -3.95 24.36
N THR A 307 -11.87 -3.63 23.77
CA THR A 307 -13.18 -4.25 24.09
C THR A 307 -13.50 -5.43 23.18
N GLY A 308 -12.60 -5.82 22.24
CA GLY A 308 -12.78 -6.98 21.39
C GLY A 308 -13.72 -6.79 20.19
N GLN A 309 -14.06 -5.54 19.86
CA GLN A 309 -14.81 -5.22 18.63
C GLN A 309 -13.91 -5.26 17.40
N LEU A 310 -12.60 -5.06 17.57
CA LEU A 310 -11.57 -5.22 16.55
C LEU A 310 -10.59 -6.32 16.97
N ASP A 311 -10.13 -7.09 16.02
CA ASP A 311 -9.12 -8.15 16.18
C ASP A 311 -7.70 -7.62 15.90
N TYR A 312 -7.61 -6.53 15.12
CA TYR A 312 -6.35 -5.92 14.71
C TYR A 312 -6.49 -4.39 14.66
N LEU A 313 -5.51 -3.71 15.24
CA LEU A 313 -5.36 -2.26 15.18
C LEU A 313 -4.07 -1.95 14.42
N PRO A 314 -4.15 -1.42 13.18
CA PRO A 314 -2.96 -1.20 12.33
C PRO A 314 -1.93 -0.26 12.97
N ASP A 315 -2.40 0.80 13.62
CA ASP A 315 -1.56 1.79 14.26
C ASP A 315 -2.01 1.99 15.71
N LEU A 316 -1.09 1.93 16.65
CA LEU A 316 -1.34 2.40 18.01
C LEU A 316 -1.49 3.93 17.97
N PRO A 317 -2.65 4.50 18.37
CA PRO A 317 -2.81 5.94 18.35
C PRO A 317 -1.79 6.63 19.24
N GLU A 318 -1.22 7.72 18.78
CA GLU A 318 -0.15 8.44 19.47
C GLU A 318 -0.56 8.88 20.90
N THR A 319 -1.84 9.24 21.08
CA THR A 319 -2.42 9.59 22.39
C THR A 319 -2.50 8.40 23.34
N MET A 320 -2.50 7.17 22.82
CA MET A 320 -2.61 5.94 23.59
C MET A 320 -1.25 5.24 23.84
N ILE A 321 -0.16 5.75 23.27
CA ILE A 321 1.18 5.14 23.41
C ILE A 321 1.53 4.94 24.88
N ASN A 322 1.48 5.98 25.71
CA ASN A 322 1.80 5.91 27.14
C ASN A 322 0.75 5.15 27.97
N VAL A 323 -0.46 4.99 27.43
CA VAL A 323 -1.50 4.14 28.06
C VAL A 323 -1.20 2.68 27.79
N ALA A 324 -0.79 2.32 26.57
CA ALA A 324 -0.66 0.95 26.13
C ALA A 324 0.71 0.32 26.49
N LYS A 325 1.80 1.12 26.46
CA LYS A 325 3.16 0.61 26.62
C LYS A 325 4.04 1.48 27.51
N THR A 326 5.14 0.89 27.99
CA THR A 326 6.24 1.57 28.66
C THR A 326 7.52 1.23 27.92
N GLY A 327 8.22 2.21 27.38
CA GLY A 327 9.31 1.96 26.45
C GLY A 327 8.80 1.17 25.24
N ASP A 328 9.40 0.03 24.96
CA ASP A 328 9.03 -0.86 23.85
C ASP A 328 8.12 -2.02 24.24
N GLU A 329 7.75 -2.13 25.51
CA GLU A 329 6.99 -3.25 26.05
C GLU A 329 5.52 -2.86 26.28
N LEU A 330 4.63 -3.77 25.86
CA LEU A 330 3.20 -3.67 26.16
C LEU A 330 2.98 -3.84 27.68
N LYS A 331 2.12 -3.01 28.26
CA LYS A 331 1.81 -3.11 29.68
C LYS A 331 1.14 -4.45 30.03
N PRO A 332 1.40 -5.00 31.25
CA PRO A 332 0.93 -6.33 31.63
C PRO A 332 -0.58 -6.54 31.52
N GLU A 333 -1.37 -5.51 31.82
CA GLU A 333 -2.85 -5.58 31.77
C GLU A 333 -3.40 -5.84 30.35
N PHE A 334 -2.64 -5.49 29.30
CA PHE A 334 -3.01 -5.78 27.92
C PHE A 334 -2.42 -7.12 27.46
N ALA A 335 -1.18 -7.42 27.85
CA ALA A 335 -0.54 -8.70 27.54
C ALA A 335 -1.34 -9.89 28.11
N GLN A 336 -1.88 -9.76 29.34
CA GLN A 336 -2.72 -10.77 29.98
C GLN A 336 -4.03 -11.04 29.24
N LYS A 337 -4.54 -10.06 28.45
CA LYS A 337 -5.68 -10.24 27.55
C LYS A 337 -5.32 -10.91 26.22
N GLY A 338 -4.08 -11.35 26.04
CA GLY A 338 -3.59 -11.94 24.80
C GLY A 338 -3.25 -10.93 23.71
N ILE A 339 -3.27 -9.63 24.02
CA ILE A 339 -2.87 -8.57 23.07
C ILE A 339 -1.36 -8.65 22.83
N ARG A 340 -0.94 -8.49 21.58
CA ARG A 340 0.46 -8.45 21.17
C ARG A 340 0.78 -7.13 20.52
N LEU A 341 1.92 -6.55 20.86
CA LEU A 341 2.47 -5.38 20.20
C LEU A 341 3.56 -5.83 19.22
N VAL A 342 3.42 -5.41 17.96
CA VAL A 342 4.45 -5.61 16.94
C VAL A 342 4.97 -4.25 16.54
N LYS A 343 6.29 -4.05 16.64
CA LYS A 343 6.99 -2.85 16.13
C LYS A 343 7.69 -3.21 14.84
N GLN A 344 7.51 -2.37 13.85
CA GLN A 344 8.24 -2.46 12.59
C GLN A 344 8.50 -1.08 12.02
N GLU A 345 9.65 -0.91 11.41
CA GLU A 345 9.94 0.28 10.63
C GLU A 345 9.08 0.26 9.36
N THR A 346 8.36 1.34 9.15
CA THR A 346 7.55 1.49 7.93
C THR A 346 8.40 2.10 6.81
N PRO A 347 8.23 1.68 5.55
CA PRO A 347 9.00 2.21 4.43
C PRO A 347 8.45 3.58 3.98
N ASN A 348 8.31 4.50 4.94
CA ASN A 348 7.84 5.85 4.67
C ASN A 348 8.83 6.89 5.20
N LEU A 349 8.82 8.05 4.57
CA LEU A 349 9.59 9.21 4.96
C LEU A 349 8.67 10.41 5.12
N TRP A 350 8.78 11.09 6.26
CA TRP A 350 8.13 12.39 6.49
C TRP A 350 9.18 13.48 6.49
N TYR A 351 8.90 14.57 5.78
CA TYR A 351 9.82 15.70 5.63
C TYR A 351 9.07 17.02 5.61
N THR A 352 9.77 18.10 5.86
CA THR A 352 9.27 19.46 5.66
C THR A 352 9.79 19.97 4.33
N MET A 353 8.89 20.40 3.46
CA MET A 353 9.21 20.97 2.16
C MET A 353 9.14 22.51 2.19
N PHE A 354 9.97 23.13 1.36
CA PHE A 354 9.90 24.53 1.01
C PHE A 354 9.45 24.71 -0.42
N ASN A 355 8.57 25.66 -0.68
CA ASN A 355 8.25 26.06 -2.04
C ASN A 355 9.41 26.84 -2.64
N MET A 356 10.09 26.25 -3.62
CA MET A 356 11.28 26.87 -4.23
C MET A 356 10.98 28.08 -5.12
N THR A 357 9.72 28.36 -5.44
CA THR A 357 9.27 29.55 -6.17
C THR A 357 8.81 30.69 -5.22
N ASP A 358 8.74 30.40 -3.91
CA ASP A 358 8.37 31.43 -2.92
C ASP A 358 9.42 32.51 -2.79
N PRO A 359 9.04 33.80 -2.78
CA PRO A 359 10.00 34.88 -2.72
C PRO A 359 10.75 34.98 -1.37
N THR A 360 10.21 34.42 -0.28
CA THR A 360 10.84 34.42 1.05
C THR A 360 11.80 33.26 1.24
N THR A 361 11.31 32.00 1.05
CA THR A 361 12.08 30.79 1.36
C THR A 361 12.66 30.11 0.13
N GLY A 362 12.15 30.39 -1.06
CA GLY A 362 12.57 29.76 -2.32
C GLY A 362 13.81 30.41 -2.94
N GLY A 363 14.21 29.89 -4.11
CA GLY A 363 15.37 30.35 -4.87
C GLY A 363 16.70 29.76 -4.41
N TYR A 364 17.76 30.09 -5.15
CA TYR A 364 19.10 29.50 -4.99
C TYR A 364 20.18 30.52 -4.68
N THR A 365 19.83 31.77 -4.29
CA THR A 365 20.82 32.72 -3.85
C THR A 365 21.44 32.27 -2.51
N PRO A 366 22.70 32.69 -2.21
CA PRO A 366 23.37 32.32 -0.96
C PRO A 366 22.54 32.61 0.29
N GLU A 367 21.84 33.77 0.31
CA GLU A 367 20.99 34.19 1.44
C GLU A 367 19.81 33.24 1.65
N LYS A 368 19.13 32.84 0.54
CA LYS A 368 18.00 31.93 0.60
C LYS A 368 18.42 30.49 1.01
N ILE A 369 19.58 30.04 0.53
CA ILE A 369 20.18 28.80 0.98
C ILE A 369 20.52 28.85 2.46
N ALA A 370 21.11 29.94 2.92
CA ALA A 370 21.45 30.16 4.32
C ALA A 370 20.20 30.15 5.22
N LEU A 371 19.11 30.82 4.79
CA LEU A 371 17.83 30.81 5.50
C LEU A 371 17.28 29.38 5.69
N ARG A 372 17.18 28.61 4.62
CA ARG A 372 16.68 27.23 4.73
C ARG A 372 17.57 26.34 5.59
N ARG A 373 18.90 26.52 5.51
CA ARG A 373 19.84 25.82 6.41
C ARG A 373 19.67 26.22 7.86
N ALA A 374 19.49 27.49 8.13
CA ALA A 374 19.25 27.99 9.49
C ALA A 374 17.92 27.45 10.07
N ILE A 375 16.84 27.44 9.28
CA ILE A 375 15.58 26.83 9.66
C ILE A 375 15.79 25.35 10.01
N SER A 376 16.53 24.62 9.18
CA SER A 376 16.86 23.21 9.42
C SER A 376 17.68 23.02 10.69
N LEU A 377 18.74 23.81 10.91
CA LEU A 377 19.60 23.75 12.10
C LEU A 377 18.85 24.15 13.39
N GLY A 378 17.87 25.03 13.29
CA GLY A 378 17.06 25.50 14.42
C GLY A 378 16.01 24.50 14.92
N TYR A 379 15.74 23.42 14.19
CA TYR A 379 14.71 22.44 14.53
C TYR A 379 15.28 21.13 15.05
N SER A 380 14.80 20.63 16.19
CA SER A 380 15.27 19.39 16.81
C SER A 380 14.40 18.19 16.45
N LEU A 381 14.92 17.30 15.61
CA LEU A 381 14.27 16.01 15.31
C LEU A 381 14.21 15.09 16.54
N ASP A 382 15.23 15.10 17.39
CA ASP A 382 15.26 14.26 18.59
C ASP A 382 14.19 14.71 19.60
N GLU A 383 13.95 16.03 19.71
CA GLU A 383 12.83 16.55 20.51
C GLU A 383 11.48 16.18 19.89
N GLN A 384 11.33 16.26 18.57
CA GLN A 384 10.13 15.82 17.86
C GLN A 384 9.82 14.36 18.15
N ILE A 385 10.81 13.47 18.01
CA ILE A 385 10.65 12.04 18.28
C ILE A 385 10.25 11.80 19.74
N ARG A 386 10.95 12.46 20.67
CA ARG A 386 10.71 12.28 22.11
C ARG A 386 9.36 12.85 22.56
N VAL A 387 9.01 14.06 22.13
CA VAL A 387 7.84 14.79 22.65
C VAL A 387 6.58 14.49 21.85
N VAL A 388 6.65 14.59 20.52
CA VAL A 388 5.46 14.44 19.66
C VAL A 388 5.16 12.98 19.39
N PHE A 389 6.18 12.18 19.06
CA PHE A 389 6.01 10.75 18.74
C PHE A 389 6.28 9.81 19.92
N ARG A 390 6.50 10.34 21.14
CA ARG A 390 6.68 9.55 22.38
C ARG A 390 7.75 8.45 22.26
N GLY A 391 8.79 8.71 21.48
CA GLY A 391 9.86 7.76 21.19
C GLY A 391 9.63 6.84 20.00
N ASP A 392 8.44 6.84 19.39
CA ASP A 392 8.13 6.02 18.23
C ASP A 392 8.46 6.74 16.93
N GLY A 393 9.74 6.77 16.59
CA GLY A 393 10.21 7.37 15.35
C GLY A 393 11.70 7.16 15.14
N VAL A 394 12.11 7.16 13.89
CA VAL A 394 13.52 7.08 13.49
C VAL A 394 13.89 8.35 12.75
N ALA A 395 14.96 9.03 13.16
CA ALA A 395 15.44 10.19 12.45
C ALA A 395 15.98 9.78 11.07
N GLY A 396 15.45 10.39 10.02
CA GLY A 396 15.92 10.13 8.65
C GLY A 396 17.37 10.58 8.43
N ASN A 397 18.16 9.75 7.75
CA ASN A 397 19.50 10.10 7.31
C ASN A 397 19.58 10.43 5.82
N GLY A 398 18.46 10.43 5.12
CA GLY A 398 18.33 10.75 3.69
C GLY A 398 16.89 10.64 3.20
N ILE A 399 16.72 10.64 1.88
CA ILE A 399 15.42 10.55 1.23
C ILE A 399 14.91 9.10 1.08
N VAL A 400 15.77 8.11 1.26
CA VAL A 400 15.42 6.69 1.21
C VAL A 400 15.24 6.19 2.65
N PRO A 401 14.05 5.73 3.06
CA PRO A 401 13.83 5.23 4.40
C PRO A 401 14.43 3.83 4.61
N PRO A 402 14.56 3.37 5.88
CA PRO A 402 15.00 2.02 6.19
C PRO A 402 14.18 0.97 5.44
N ASN A 403 14.80 -0.18 5.18
CA ASN A 403 14.21 -1.33 4.47
C ASN A 403 13.83 -1.09 3.00
N VAL A 404 14.14 0.07 2.43
CA VAL A 404 13.96 0.38 1.01
C VAL A 404 15.28 0.25 0.27
N THR A 405 15.23 -0.28 -0.95
CA THR A 405 16.42 -0.43 -1.80
C THR A 405 17.13 0.92 -2.00
N GLY A 406 18.43 0.96 -1.73
CA GLY A 406 19.23 2.20 -1.77
C GLY A 406 19.38 2.89 -0.42
N TYR A 407 18.76 2.38 0.66
CA TYR A 407 19.03 2.87 2.01
C TYR A 407 20.50 2.65 2.41
N GLN A 408 21.12 3.67 2.97
CA GLN A 408 22.52 3.64 3.39
C GLN A 408 22.63 3.88 4.91
N THR A 409 22.94 2.82 5.66
CA THR A 409 23.08 2.87 7.11
C THR A 409 24.25 3.74 7.59
N THR A 410 25.31 3.84 6.77
CA THR A 410 26.53 4.59 7.08
C THR A 410 26.45 6.06 6.74
N ARG A 411 25.36 6.52 6.11
CA ARG A 411 25.19 7.92 5.77
C ARG A 411 25.02 8.76 7.04
N PRO A 412 25.81 9.85 7.24
CA PRO A 412 25.61 10.73 8.37
C PRO A 412 24.20 11.34 8.33
N ARG A 413 23.63 11.64 9.48
CA ARG A 413 22.38 12.41 9.55
C ARG A 413 22.52 13.67 8.71
N ALA A 414 21.59 13.85 7.77
CA ALA A 414 21.55 15.06 6.93
C ALA A 414 21.17 16.31 7.74
N HIS A 415 20.63 16.10 8.94
CA HIS A 415 20.08 17.11 9.80
C HIS A 415 20.77 17.09 11.18
N GLN A 416 21.38 18.19 11.55
CA GLN A 416 21.95 18.41 12.88
C GLN A 416 21.21 19.59 13.54
N TYR A 417 20.86 19.43 14.81
CA TYR A 417 20.30 20.52 15.60
C TYR A 417 21.42 21.38 16.18
N ASP A 418 21.52 22.62 15.73
CA ASP A 418 22.46 23.61 16.22
C ASP A 418 21.88 25.03 16.09
N PRO A 419 21.09 25.46 17.07
CA PRO A 419 20.47 26.79 17.02
C PRO A 419 21.49 27.95 17.15
N VAL A 420 22.69 27.69 17.69
CA VAL A 420 23.76 28.70 17.76
C VAL A 420 24.30 28.94 16.35
N LEU A 421 24.64 27.86 15.63
CA LEU A 421 25.08 27.97 14.25
C LEU A 421 23.99 28.55 13.35
N ALA A 422 22.71 28.20 13.61
CA ALA A 422 21.58 28.77 12.88
C ALA A 422 21.54 30.29 12.98
N ARG A 423 21.65 30.85 14.21
CA ARG A 423 21.69 32.31 14.43
C ARG A 423 22.89 32.93 13.76
N ALA A 424 24.08 32.35 13.94
CA ALA A 424 25.31 32.88 13.33
C ALA A 424 25.22 32.90 11.79
N LEU A 425 24.57 31.89 11.20
CA LEU A 425 24.34 31.82 9.75
C LEU A 425 23.38 32.93 9.29
N LEU A 426 22.30 33.16 10.02
CA LEU A 426 21.35 34.24 9.74
C LEU A 426 22.05 35.62 9.84
N ASP A 427 22.82 35.85 10.90
CA ASP A 427 23.58 37.10 11.10
C ASP A 427 24.55 37.39 9.95
N ARG A 428 25.29 36.35 9.53
CA ARG A 428 26.26 36.43 8.44
C ARG A 428 25.63 36.85 7.11
N PHE A 429 24.39 36.41 6.85
CA PHE A 429 23.68 36.69 5.61
C PHE A 429 22.68 37.84 5.71
N GLY A 430 22.79 38.68 6.77
CA GLY A 430 22.06 39.93 6.89
C GLY A 430 20.64 39.84 7.41
N TYR A 431 20.21 38.69 7.89
CA TYR A 431 18.92 38.51 8.59
C TYR A 431 19.12 39.03 10.05
N LYS A 432 18.63 40.18 10.37
CA LYS A 432 18.84 40.85 11.68
C LYS A 432 17.53 41.38 12.21
N ASP A 433 17.35 41.34 13.51
CA ASP A 433 16.32 42.09 14.22
C ASP A 433 16.73 43.57 14.26
N ARG A 434 16.03 44.42 13.52
CA ARG A 434 16.35 45.85 13.36
C ARG A 434 15.41 46.74 14.12
N ASP A 435 14.19 46.30 14.39
CA ASP A 435 13.18 47.07 15.11
C ASP A 435 13.04 46.65 16.58
N GLY A 436 13.72 45.57 16.99
CA GLY A 436 13.79 45.10 18.38
C GLY A 436 12.57 44.33 18.84
N ASP A 437 11.75 43.80 17.91
CA ASP A 437 10.54 43.01 18.23
C ASP A 437 10.87 41.52 18.58
N GLY A 438 12.15 41.14 18.47
CA GLY A 438 12.65 39.78 18.74
C GLY A 438 12.67 38.91 17.51
N TYR A 439 12.19 39.37 16.38
CA TYR A 439 12.21 38.65 15.10
C TYR A 439 13.14 39.34 14.11
N ARG A 440 13.66 38.58 13.16
CA ARG A 440 14.60 39.05 12.16
C ARG A 440 13.89 39.54 10.91
N GLU A 441 14.39 40.54 10.26
CA GLU A 441 14.02 40.96 8.92
C GLU A 441 14.87 40.26 7.86
N MET A 442 14.37 40.29 6.64
CA MET A 442 15.10 39.97 5.42
C MET A 442 16.33 40.92 5.24
N PRO A 443 17.34 40.53 4.44
CA PRO A 443 18.50 41.39 4.19
C PRO A 443 18.14 42.78 3.63
N ASP A 444 17.03 42.88 2.90
CA ASP A 444 16.49 44.13 2.35
C ASP A 444 15.69 44.99 3.38
N GLY A 445 15.51 44.47 4.59
CA GLY A 445 14.74 45.13 5.63
C GLY A 445 13.26 44.81 5.65
N SER A 446 12.76 44.03 4.71
CA SER A 446 11.36 43.57 4.74
C SER A 446 11.12 42.51 5.83
N PRO A 447 9.87 42.37 6.36
CA PRO A 447 9.57 41.39 7.40
C PRO A 447 9.86 39.95 6.97
N LEU A 448 10.58 39.20 7.82
CA LEU A 448 10.79 37.77 7.65
C LEU A 448 9.64 36.97 8.31
N VAL A 449 8.61 36.72 7.56
CA VAL A 449 7.46 35.96 8.02
C VAL A 449 7.27 34.69 7.15
N ILE A 450 7.28 33.53 7.80
CA ILE A 450 7.14 32.22 7.11
C ILE A 450 5.81 31.59 7.47
N PRO A 451 4.84 31.53 6.57
CA PRO A 451 3.64 30.71 6.73
C PRO A 451 3.99 29.22 6.71
N TYR A 452 3.57 28.50 7.76
CA TYR A 452 3.66 27.05 7.86
C TYR A 452 2.26 26.45 7.77
N VAL A 453 1.97 25.77 6.66
CA VAL A 453 0.68 25.13 6.44
C VAL A 453 0.65 23.80 7.18
N SER A 454 -0.33 23.65 8.08
CA SER A 454 -0.51 22.51 8.96
C SER A 454 -1.91 21.90 8.83
N ARG A 455 -2.09 20.68 9.36
CA ARG A 455 -3.36 19.96 9.34
C ARG A 455 -4.14 20.17 10.64
N THR A 456 -5.42 19.77 10.63
CA THR A 456 -6.32 19.89 11.79
C THR A 456 -6.09 18.83 12.87
N THR A 457 -5.23 17.83 12.66
CA THR A 457 -5.01 16.71 13.59
C THR A 457 -4.23 17.15 14.84
N LEU A 458 -4.39 16.42 15.95
CA LEU A 458 -3.67 16.70 17.20
C LEU A 458 -2.14 16.67 17.00
N ILE A 459 -1.63 15.65 16.33
CA ILE A 459 -0.20 15.55 16.00
C ILE A 459 0.30 16.74 15.18
N ALA A 460 -0.48 17.20 14.22
CA ALA A 460 -0.09 18.36 13.44
C ALA A 460 -0.04 19.63 14.28
N ARG A 461 -0.92 19.77 15.29
CA ARG A 461 -0.86 20.87 16.26
C ARG A 461 0.40 20.81 17.10
N GLU A 462 0.72 19.65 17.71
CA GLU A 462 1.93 19.47 18.52
C GLU A 462 3.21 19.75 17.70
N LEU A 463 3.24 19.28 16.45
CA LEU A 463 4.34 19.59 15.51
C LEU A 463 4.44 21.09 15.21
N SER A 464 3.31 21.77 15.02
CA SER A 464 3.27 23.20 14.74
C SER A 464 3.78 24.04 15.93
N GLU A 465 3.43 23.63 17.15
CA GLU A 465 3.92 24.26 18.38
C GLU A 465 5.44 24.08 18.53
N LEU A 466 5.95 22.88 18.25
CA LEU A 466 7.39 22.62 18.25
C LEU A 466 8.12 23.42 17.15
N TRP A 467 7.55 23.54 15.95
CA TRP A 467 8.09 24.37 14.89
C TRP A 467 8.12 25.84 15.30
N LYS A 468 7.01 26.36 15.86
CA LYS A 468 6.95 27.75 16.33
C LYS A 468 8.01 28.04 17.41
N LYS A 469 8.06 27.20 18.45
CA LYS A 469 9.09 27.30 19.52
C LYS A 469 10.52 27.33 18.96
N SER A 470 10.78 26.43 18.00
CA SER A 470 12.11 26.28 17.39
C SER A 470 12.50 27.50 16.56
N MET A 471 11.57 28.08 15.84
CA MET A 471 11.80 29.27 15.01
C MET A 471 11.90 30.54 15.85
N ASP A 472 11.06 30.68 16.87
CA ASP A 472 11.17 31.79 17.84
C ASP A 472 12.57 31.81 18.50
N ALA A 473 13.14 30.62 18.83
CA ALA A 473 14.47 30.50 19.43
C ALA A 473 15.62 31.02 18.54
N ILE A 474 15.42 31.13 17.25
CA ILE A 474 16.41 31.66 16.30
C ILE A 474 15.97 33.00 15.67
N GLY A 475 14.87 33.60 16.18
CA GLY A 475 14.35 34.87 15.76
C GLY A 475 13.63 34.86 14.40
N ILE A 476 13.02 33.76 14.01
CA ILE A 476 12.21 33.65 12.78
C ILE A 476 10.73 33.61 13.13
N LYS A 477 9.94 34.51 12.58
CA LYS A 477 8.49 34.58 12.78
C LYS A 477 7.78 33.54 11.93
N LEU A 478 7.29 32.46 12.57
CA LEU A 478 6.51 31.44 11.95
C LEU A 478 5.01 31.66 12.19
N VAL A 479 4.20 31.68 11.12
CA VAL A 479 2.73 31.83 11.20
C VAL A 479 2.10 30.49 10.81
N ILE A 480 1.32 29.91 11.72
CA ILE A 480 0.66 28.61 11.50
C ILE A 480 -0.66 28.83 10.77
N GLU A 481 -0.80 28.23 9.59
CA GLU A 481 -2.02 28.20 8.78
C GLU A 481 -2.63 26.80 8.82
N ILE A 482 -3.80 26.65 9.45
CA ILE A 482 -4.46 25.33 9.58
C ILE A 482 -5.41 25.11 8.41
N MET A 483 -5.22 24.00 7.70
CA MET A 483 -6.03 23.60 6.55
C MET A 483 -6.48 22.14 6.66
N LYS A 484 -7.61 21.80 6.03
CA LYS A 484 -7.98 20.40 5.79
C LYS A 484 -7.02 19.79 4.77
N THR A 485 -6.75 18.49 4.87
CA THR A 485 -5.78 17.80 4.00
C THR A 485 -6.03 18.00 2.49
N PRO A 486 -7.28 17.96 1.95
CA PRO A 486 -7.51 18.25 0.54
C PRO A 486 -7.13 19.67 0.13
N ASP A 487 -7.44 20.66 0.98
CA ASP A 487 -7.15 22.07 0.71
C ASP A 487 -5.64 22.35 0.79
N MET A 488 -4.94 21.75 1.76
CA MET A 488 -3.49 21.81 1.87
C MET A 488 -2.80 21.23 0.63
N ARG A 489 -3.24 20.04 0.15
CA ARG A 489 -2.70 19.45 -1.07
C ARG A 489 -2.98 20.31 -2.31
N LYS A 490 -4.14 20.95 -2.37
CA LYS A 490 -4.46 21.91 -3.43
C LYS A 490 -3.52 23.13 -3.36
N ALA A 491 -3.38 23.73 -2.19
CA ALA A 491 -2.48 24.86 -1.98
C ALA A 491 -1.02 24.52 -2.33
N ALA A 492 -0.55 23.31 -1.99
CA ALA A 492 0.79 22.86 -2.35
C ALA A 492 0.95 22.72 -3.88
N ARG A 493 -0.01 22.14 -4.59
CA ARG A 493 0.02 22.03 -6.07
C ARG A 493 -0.04 23.38 -6.77
N GLU A 494 -0.76 24.34 -6.20
CA GLU A 494 -0.88 25.70 -6.72
C GLU A 494 0.29 26.61 -6.33
N GLY A 495 1.29 26.07 -5.59
CA GLY A 495 2.43 26.86 -5.14
C GLY A 495 2.11 27.88 -4.03
N LYS A 496 0.96 27.76 -3.37
CA LYS A 496 0.51 28.66 -2.29
C LYS A 496 1.03 28.27 -0.92
N ALA A 497 1.34 26.98 -0.69
CA ALA A 497 1.96 26.53 0.54
C ALA A 497 3.47 26.82 0.49
N LYS A 498 3.95 27.73 1.35
CA LYS A 498 5.36 28.13 1.38
C LYS A 498 6.24 27.11 2.09
N MET A 499 5.79 26.62 3.23
CA MET A 499 6.42 25.57 4.03
C MET A 499 5.34 24.64 4.56
N THR A 500 5.50 23.32 4.42
CA THR A 500 4.54 22.33 4.91
C THR A 500 5.19 20.96 5.12
N ARG A 501 4.54 20.10 5.92
CA ARG A 501 4.97 18.71 6.13
C ARG A 501 4.30 17.78 5.12
N GLU A 502 5.11 17.01 4.40
CA GLU A 502 4.71 16.01 3.43
C GLU A 502 5.33 14.65 3.74
N GLY A 503 4.82 13.60 3.11
CA GLY A 503 5.32 12.25 3.29
C GLY A 503 5.28 11.44 2.00
N TRP A 504 6.25 10.55 1.87
CA TRP A 504 6.33 9.54 0.82
C TRP A 504 6.30 8.16 1.44
N ASN A 505 5.55 7.26 0.83
CA ASN A 505 5.66 5.83 1.07
C ASN A 505 6.47 5.22 -0.07
N ALA A 506 7.29 4.21 0.22
CA ALA A 506 7.88 3.42 -0.85
C ALA A 506 6.78 2.59 -1.54
N ASP A 507 6.73 2.68 -2.85
CA ASP A 507 5.80 1.99 -3.74
C ASP A 507 6.40 0.67 -4.24
#